data_982bb101f6014a5b892fba3b68bd0eca
#
_entry.id   982bb101f6014a5b892fba3b68bd0eca
#
_cell.length_a   1.000
_cell.length_b   1.000
_cell.length_c   1.000
_cell.angle_alpha   90.00
_cell.angle_beta   90.00
_cell.angle_gamma   90.00
#
_symmetry.space_group_name_H-M   'P 1'
#
loop_
_entity.id
_entity.type
_entity.pdbx_description
1 polymer ?
#
loop_
_entity_poly.entity_id
_entity_poly.type
_entity_poly.pdbx_seq_one_letter_code
_entity_poly.pdbx_strand_id
1 'polypeptide(L)' 'MFGMKSKKEKLEAKVAKLLEEAYKLSHTDRTKSDAKTAEADELTKQLEAMEQ' A
#
# COMPACT_ATOMS: atom_id res chain seq x y z
N MET A 1 -9.32 -20.14 -8.33
CA MET A 1 -9.15 -19.79 -7.96
C MET A 1 -8.71 -19.45 -7.65
N PHE A 2 -8.52 -19.40 -7.60
CA PHE A 2 -8.40 -18.94 -7.20
C PHE A 2 -7.61 -18.66 -6.74
N GLY A 3 -7.72 -18.31 -6.86
CA GLY A 3 -6.50 -18.28 -6.91
C GLY A 3 -5.53 -17.65 -5.95
N MET A 4 -4.34 -18.19 -5.97
CA MET A 4 -3.24 -17.64 -5.19
C MET A 4 -2.66 -16.45 -5.90
N LYS A 5 -2.54 -15.34 -5.17
CA LYS A 5 -1.88 -14.16 -5.71
C LYS A 5 -0.38 -14.31 -5.56
N SER A 6 0.35 -13.80 -6.53
CA SER A 6 1.80 -13.73 -6.43
C SER A 6 2.18 -12.73 -5.35
N LYS A 7 3.43 -12.79 -4.92
CA LYS A 7 3.92 -11.86 -3.90
C LYS A 7 3.75 -10.41 -4.37
N LYS A 8 4.03 -10.17 -5.65
CA LYS A 8 3.87 -8.84 -6.22
C LYS A 8 2.43 -8.37 -6.14
N GLU A 9 1.49 -9.25 -6.50
CA GLU A 9 0.08 -8.88 -6.47
C GLU A 9 -0.39 -8.59 -5.05
N LYS A 10 0.10 -9.34 -4.08
CA LYS A 10 -0.24 -9.10 -2.68
C LYS A 10 0.26 -7.74 -2.23
N LEU A 11 1.47 -7.36 -2.62
CA LEU A 11 2.02 -6.07 -2.27
C LEU A 11 1.25 -4.95 -2.93
N GLU A 12 0.89 -5.13 -4.20
CA GLU A 12 0.10 -4.12 -4.92
C GLU A 12 -1.25 -3.89 -4.26
N ALA A 13 -1.90 -4.96 -3.86
CA ALA A 13 -3.19 -4.85 -3.18
C ALA A 13 -3.04 -4.13 -1.84
N LYS A 14 -1.96 -4.42 -1.14
CA LYS A 14 -1.69 -3.79 0.14
C LYS A 14 -1.45 -2.29 -0.01
N VAL A 15 -0.66 -1.92 -1.02
CA VAL A 15 -0.40 -0.52 -1.31
C VAL A 15 -1.70 0.21 -1.62
N ALA A 16 -2.53 -0.38 -2.47
CA ALA A 16 -3.80 0.24 -2.83
C ALA A 16 -4.68 0.47 -1.60
N LYS A 17 -4.72 -0.53 -0.73
CA LYS A 17 -5.52 -0.42 0.49
C LYS A 17 -4.99 0.65 1.42
N LEU A 18 -3.67 0.71 1.58
CA LEU A 18 -3.06 1.72 2.44
C LEU A 18 -3.30 3.12 1.92
N LEU A 19 -3.22 3.30 0.61
CA LEU A 19 -3.48 4.62 0.03
C LEU A 19 -4.93 5.01 0.19
N GLU A 20 -5.84 4.06 0.06
CA GLU A 20 -7.26 4.33 0.30
C GLU A 20 -7.51 4.75 1.73
N GLU A 21 -6.90 4.04 2.68
CA GLU A 21 -7.03 4.41 4.09
C GLU A 21 -6.41 5.76 4.37
N ALA A 22 -5.27 6.04 3.77
CA ALA A 22 -4.63 7.33 3.93
C ALA A 22 -5.55 8.45 3.44
N TYR A 23 -6.19 8.23 2.30
CA TYR A 23 -7.10 9.22 1.74
C TYR A 23 -8.26 9.50 2.70
N LYS A 24 -8.86 8.46 3.25
CA LYS A 24 -9.96 8.62 4.20
C LYS A 24 -9.51 9.35 5.46
N LEU A 25 -8.33 9.00 5.97
CA LEU A 25 -7.81 9.61 7.18
C LEU A 25 -7.38 11.04 6.95
N SER A 26 -7.06 11.43 5.73
CA SER A 26 -6.63 12.79 5.45
C SER A 26 -7.68 13.82 5.82
N HIS A 27 -8.92 13.41 5.94
CA HIS A 27 -10.02 14.31 6.31
C HIS A 27 -10.26 14.34 7.82
N THR A 28 -9.76 13.35 8.56
CA THR A 28 -10.04 13.23 9.98
C THR A 28 -8.78 13.17 10.83
N ASP A 29 -7.72 12.54 10.35
CA ASP A 29 -6.49 12.35 11.13
C ASP A 29 -5.29 12.34 10.22
N ARG A 30 -4.68 13.49 10.04
CA ARG A 30 -3.55 13.64 9.13
C ARG A 30 -2.33 12.85 9.58
N THR A 31 -2.13 12.75 10.89
CA THR A 31 -0.99 12.00 11.40
C THR A 31 -1.07 10.53 10.97
N LYS A 32 -2.25 9.93 11.13
CA LYS A 32 -2.45 8.56 10.70
C LYS A 32 -2.41 8.43 9.18
N SER A 33 -2.93 9.43 8.49
CA SER A 33 -2.88 9.44 7.03
C SER A 33 -1.44 9.42 6.55
N ASP A 34 -0.58 10.25 7.15
CA ASP A 34 0.83 10.28 6.80
C ASP A 34 1.51 8.95 7.08
N ALA A 35 1.17 8.32 8.20
CA ALA A 35 1.74 7.01 8.53
C ALA A 35 1.36 5.97 7.50
N LYS A 36 0.11 5.97 7.06
CA LYS A 36 -0.35 5.03 6.03
C LYS A 36 0.35 5.28 4.70
N THR A 37 0.52 6.54 4.36
CA THR A 37 1.21 6.90 3.12
C THR A 37 2.66 6.43 3.17
N ALA A 38 3.33 6.58 4.31
CA ALA A 38 4.70 6.13 4.47
C ALA A 38 4.81 4.62 4.30
N GLU A 39 3.87 3.87 4.86
CA GLU A 39 3.85 2.42 4.69
C GLU A 39 3.67 2.02 3.23
N ALA A 40 2.74 2.71 2.55
CA ALA A 40 2.49 2.42 1.14
C ALA A 40 3.76 2.70 0.33
N ASP A 41 4.46 3.76 0.65
CA ASP A 41 5.69 4.12 -0.05
C ASP A 41 6.76 3.05 0.13
N GLU A 42 6.90 2.53 1.35
CA GLU A 42 7.84 1.45 1.63
C GLU A 42 7.52 0.21 0.79
N LEU A 43 6.25 -0.16 0.72
CA LEU A 43 5.84 -1.31 -0.07
C LEU A 43 6.04 -1.08 -1.56
N THR A 44 5.83 0.15 -2.00
CA THR A 44 6.06 0.50 -3.40
C THR A 44 7.53 0.31 -3.76
N LYS A 45 8.43 0.67 -2.86
CA LYS A 45 9.86 0.45 -3.08
C LYS A 45 10.18 -1.03 -3.21
N GLN A 46 9.54 -1.85 -2.40
CA GLN A 46 9.72 -3.30 -2.50
C GLN A 46 9.24 -3.82 -3.85
N LEU A 47 8.11 -3.29 -4.34
CA LEU A 47 7.59 -3.67 -5.64
C LEU A 47 8.57 -3.30 -6.75
N GLU A 48 9.13 -2.11 -6.68
CA GLU A 48 10.09 -1.67 -7.68
C GLU A 48 11.32 -2.57 -7.71
N ALA A 49 11.78 -2.98 -6.54
CA ALA A 49 12.91 -3.87 -6.44
C ALA A 49 12.59 -5.24 -7.05
N MET A 50 11.35 -5.69 -6.88
CA MET A 50 10.94 -6.99 -7.41
C MET A 50 10.81 -6.99 -8.93
N GLU A 51 10.59 -5.84 -9.52
CA GLU A 51 10.43 -5.74 -10.96
C GLU A 51 11.74 -5.69 -11.73
N GLN A 52 12.84 -5.61 -11.04
CA GLN A 52 14.17 -5.59 -11.69
C GLN A 52 14.79 -7.00 -11.79
#